data_f6f4bdb9e96628a5afab97a392e8eda3
#
_entry.id   f6f4bdb9e96628a5afab97a392e8eda3
#
_cell.length_a   1.000
_cell.length_b   1.000
_cell.length_c   1.000
_cell.angle_alpha   90.00
_cell.angle_beta   90.00
_cell.angle_gamma   90.00
#
_symmetry.space_group_name_H-M   'P 1'
#
loop_
_entity.id
_entity.type
_entity.pdbx_description
1 polymer ?
#
loop_
_entity_poly.entity_id
_entity_poly.type
_entity_poly.pdbx_seq_one_letter_code
_entity_poly.pdbx_strand_id
1 'polypeptide(L)'
;VLRWICFALALAPLASAREVRVFAAASLSDALRELAPAYETRTGVRVVFTFGGSSTLARQIEAGAPADLFLSADEEKMNALASRGRIVEETRTSVLSNTLVVVGKDLRVARSVALADPASVPAGIYARKWIESIGQWNAIAPKVIPTENVRGALAAVKSGNVDSAVVYASDVRNEPIAYRVPREEGPPISYPFAVVRGAENEVGARRLLGYLTSREAMRVFAEYGFHGPYRAHGAYRAYRSDRGVLGITLRAAGAATLLILPPGMLVAWLLARFAWRGKSLVETLVALPIVMPPVATGLILLELFGRRGAIGKWLPFDVVFTWRAVVLAMVVMSFPLFVRAARVAFEEVDPRFEQIARTLGARDARVFFTITLPLAARGIVSGMLLAFARAIGEFGATILVAGNIPGRTTTLSLAIYDHVQLGRDAEAFRLVGIAVVIAFAAVWTAEAFLRRSHEPRHP
;
A
#
# COMPACT_ATOMS: atom_id res chain seq x y z
N VAL A 1 -28.96 -19.47 63.23
CA VAL A 1 -28.37 -18.20 62.78
C VAL A 1 -27.45 -18.43 61.56
N LEU A 2 -26.88 -19.64 61.37
CA LEU A 2 -25.91 -19.93 60.31
C LEU A 2 -26.48 -20.36 58.94
N ARG A 3 -27.83 -20.48 58.80
CA ARG A 3 -28.52 -20.90 57.56
C ARG A 3 -29.02 -19.73 56.67
N TRP A 4 -28.95 -18.49 57.14
CA TRP A 4 -29.45 -17.31 56.42
C TRP A 4 -28.35 -16.51 55.73
N ILE A 5 -27.08 -16.80 55.98
CA ILE A 5 -25.91 -16.11 55.35
C ILE A 5 -25.58 -16.70 53.95
N CYS A 6 -25.96 -17.95 53.66
CA CYS A 6 -25.71 -18.53 52.34
C CYS A 6 -26.68 -18.14 51.23
N PHE A 7 -27.80 -17.47 51.55
CA PHE A 7 -28.80 -17.08 50.52
C PHE A 7 -28.60 -15.70 49.94
N ALA A 8 -27.72 -14.87 50.56
CA ALA A 8 -27.45 -13.51 50.09
C ALA A 8 -26.28 -13.40 49.10
N LEU A 9 -25.50 -14.47 48.87
CA LEU A 9 -24.33 -14.48 47.97
C LEU A 9 -24.61 -15.05 46.57
N ALA A 10 -25.83 -15.51 46.29
CA ALA A 10 -26.20 -16.17 45.02
C ALA A 10 -26.93 -15.22 44.03
N LEU A 11 -27.04 -13.91 44.33
CA LEU A 11 -27.80 -12.94 43.49
C LEU A 11 -26.94 -11.86 42.81
N ALA A 12 -25.65 -12.04 42.77
CA ALA A 12 -24.73 -11.02 42.26
C ALA A 12 -24.14 -11.22 40.83
N PRO A 13 -24.57 -12.11 39.92
CA PRO A 13 -24.05 -12.06 38.56
C PRO A 13 -25.07 -11.80 37.43
N LEU A 14 -26.27 -11.24 37.73
CA LEU A 14 -27.29 -10.98 36.68
C LEU A 14 -27.35 -9.54 36.18
N ALA A 15 -26.57 -8.63 36.72
CA ALA A 15 -26.55 -7.21 36.29
C ALA A 15 -25.61 -6.95 35.10
N SER A 16 -24.59 -7.75 34.88
CA SER A 16 -23.57 -7.54 33.83
C SER A 16 -24.06 -7.87 32.40
N ALA A 17 -25.07 -8.70 32.21
CA ALA A 17 -25.60 -9.11 30.91
C ALA A 17 -26.47 -8.06 30.18
N ARG A 18 -26.77 -6.92 30.82
CA ARG A 18 -27.72 -5.89 30.31
C ARG A 18 -27.05 -4.65 29.71
N GLU A 19 -25.73 -4.59 29.68
CA GLU A 19 -24.97 -3.41 29.24
C GLU A 19 -23.90 -3.81 28.24
N VAL A 20 -23.68 -2.98 27.21
CA VAL A 20 -22.55 -3.09 26.27
C VAL A 20 -21.78 -1.78 26.29
N ARG A 21 -20.50 -1.83 26.63
CA ARG A 21 -19.60 -0.67 26.70
C ARG A 21 -18.87 -0.49 25.38
N VAL A 22 -19.16 0.61 24.71
CA VAL A 22 -18.63 0.93 23.37
C VAL A 22 -17.62 2.07 23.47
N PHE A 23 -16.37 1.77 23.13
CA PHE A 23 -15.34 2.78 22.97
C PHE A 23 -15.32 3.21 21.49
N ALA A 24 -15.74 4.45 21.21
CA ALA A 24 -15.95 4.92 19.84
C ALA A 24 -15.23 6.23 19.55
N ALA A 25 -14.68 6.34 18.33
CA ALA A 25 -14.12 7.59 17.84
C ALA A 25 -15.12 8.74 17.97
N ALA A 26 -14.64 9.91 18.41
CA ALA A 26 -15.49 11.08 18.69
C ALA A 26 -16.35 11.51 17.50
N SER A 27 -15.88 11.32 16.27
CA SER A 27 -16.65 11.60 15.03
C SER A 27 -17.90 10.75 14.86
N LEU A 28 -18.00 9.59 15.51
CA LEU A 28 -19.16 8.69 15.45
C LEU A 28 -20.27 9.08 16.43
N SER A 29 -20.02 10.04 17.36
CA SER A 29 -20.87 10.28 18.53
C SER A 29 -22.32 10.58 18.18
N ASP A 30 -22.59 11.43 17.20
CA ASP A 30 -23.95 11.87 16.88
C ASP A 30 -24.78 10.74 16.27
N ALA A 31 -24.20 10.04 15.28
CA ALA A 31 -24.85 8.90 14.65
C ALA A 31 -25.11 7.74 15.62
N LEU A 32 -24.14 7.44 16.51
CA LEU A 32 -24.31 6.37 17.50
C LEU A 32 -25.35 6.71 18.56
N ARG A 33 -25.46 7.98 18.98
CA ARG A 33 -26.49 8.41 19.91
C ARG A 33 -27.88 8.33 19.30
N GLU A 34 -28.04 8.49 18.01
CA GLU A 34 -29.31 8.31 17.31
C GLU A 34 -29.67 6.82 17.15
N LEU A 35 -28.66 5.97 16.90
CA LEU A 35 -28.86 4.53 16.72
C LEU A 35 -29.15 3.76 18.02
N ALA A 36 -28.59 4.19 19.15
CA ALA A 36 -28.66 3.44 20.40
C ALA A 36 -30.09 3.24 20.92
N PRO A 37 -30.99 4.24 20.98
CA PRO A 37 -32.33 4.05 21.50
C PRO A 37 -33.14 2.99 20.76
N ALA A 38 -33.02 2.91 19.45
CA ALA A 38 -33.70 1.90 18.65
C ALA A 38 -33.18 0.47 18.94
N TYR A 39 -31.89 0.32 19.17
CA TYR A 39 -31.27 -0.96 19.56
C TYR A 39 -31.69 -1.34 20.98
N GLU A 40 -31.60 -0.43 21.94
CA GLU A 40 -31.96 -0.63 23.35
C GLU A 40 -33.41 -1.08 23.49
N THR A 41 -34.33 -0.41 22.78
CA THR A 41 -35.79 -0.74 22.79
C THR A 41 -36.03 -2.15 22.25
N ARG A 42 -35.30 -2.59 21.22
CA ARG A 42 -35.50 -3.91 20.61
C ARG A 42 -34.89 -5.04 21.43
N THR A 43 -33.78 -4.79 22.12
CA THR A 43 -32.97 -5.84 22.74
C THR A 43 -33.06 -5.84 24.27
N GLY A 44 -33.47 -4.77 24.88
CA GLY A 44 -33.41 -4.54 26.32
C GLY A 44 -32.00 -4.37 26.87
N VAL A 45 -30.98 -4.26 25.97
CA VAL A 45 -29.55 -4.12 26.30
C VAL A 45 -29.19 -2.65 26.23
N ARG A 46 -28.70 -2.07 27.32
CA ARG A 46 -28.21 -0.70 27.39
C ARG A 46 -26.86 -0.56 26.69
N VAL A 47 -26.67 0.53 25.94
CA VAL A 47 -25.39 0.86 25.29
C VAL A 47 -24.74 2.03 25.98
N VAL A 48 -23.54 1.82 26.51
CA VAL A 48 -22.78 2.86 27.21
C VAL A 48 -21.60 3.27 26.36
N PHE A 49 -21.56 4.53 25.95
CA PHE A 49 -20.52 5.05 25.08
C PHE A 49 -19.41 5.78 25.84
N THR A 50 -18.17 5.51 25.47
CA THR A 50 -17.01 6.35 25.77
C THR A 50 -16.49 6.90 24.45
N PHE A 51 -16.65 8.21 24.23
CA PHE A 51 -16.19 8.89 23.02
C PHE A 51 -14.85 9.57 23.25
N GLY A 52 -13.93 9.45 22.29
CA GLY A 52 -12.61 10.06 22.34
C GLY A 52 -11.82 9.94 21.06
N GLY A 53 -10.60 10.41 21.04
CA GLY A 53 -9.64 10.12 19.96
C GLY A 53 -9.32 8.64 19.95
N SER A 54 -9.33 8.00 18.77
CA SER A 54 -9.09 6.55 18.65
C SER A 54 -7.76 6.12 19.29
N SER A 55 -6.75 6.99 19.25
CA SER A 55 -5.43 6.74 19.88
C SER A 55 -5.52 6.64 21.40
N THR A 56 -6.30 7.51 22.03
CA THR A 56 -6.52 7.51 23.49
C THR A 56 -7.31 6.28 23.90
N LEU A 57 -8.40 5.99 23.17
CA LEU A 57 -9.25 4.84 23.43
C LEU A 57 -8.50 3.51 23.26
N ALA A 58 -7.68 3.39 22.21
CA ALA A 58 -6.86 2.20 22.01
C ALA A 58 -5.87 1.97 23.16
N ARG A 59 -5.20 3.03 23.66
CA ARG A 59 -4.32 2.93 24.83
C ARG A 59 -5.08 2.54 26.09
N GLN A 60 -6.28 3.04 26.29
CA GLN A 60 -7.13 2.66 27.42
C GLN A 60 -7.52 1.18 27.36
N ILE A 61 -7.91 0.65 26.20
CA ILE A 61 -8.21 -0.77 26.00
C ILE A 61 -6.95 -1.61 26.23
N GLU A 62 -5.81 -1.17 25.74
CA GLU A 62 -4.53 -1.82 25.96
C GLU A 62 -4.16 -1.92 27.45
N ALA A 63 -4.42 -0.84 28.21
CA ALA A 63 -4.24 -0.78 29.64
C ALA A 63 -5.30 -1.56 30.45
N GLY A 64 -6.28 -2.20 29.78
CA GLY A 64 -7.30 -3.02 30.44
C GLY A 64 -8.61 -2.32 30.77
N ALA A 65 -8.90 -1.18 30.13
CA ALA A 65 -10.21 -0.54 30.29
C ALA A 65 -11.35 -1.48 29.85
N PRO A 66 -12.49 -1.51 30.56
CA PRO A 66 -13.57 -2.46 30.33
C PRO A 66 -14.41 -2.03 29.09
N ALA A 67 -13.89 -2.28 27.91
CA ALA A 67 -14.59 -2.07 26.64
C ALA A 67 -15.05 -3.42 26.07
N ASP A 68 -16.29 -3.46 25.57
CA ASP A 68 -16.83 -4.64 24.88
C ASP A 68 -16.69 -4.50 23.37
N LEU A 69 -16.80 -3.27 22.84
CA LEU A 69 -16.70 -2.97 21.41
C LEU A 69 -15.81 -1.76 21.18
N PHE A 70 -14.94 -1.81 20.19
CA PHE A 70 -14.09 -0.71 19.77
C PHE A 70 -14.40 -0.28 18.33
N LEU A 71 -14.68 1.01 18.15
CA LEU A 71 -15.01 1.64 16.87
C LEU A 71 -13.96 2.72 16.58
N SER A 72 -12.97 2.38 15.78
CA SER A 72 -11.86 3.28 15.46
C SER A 72 -12.15 4.14 14.23
N ALA A 73 -11.49 5.29 14.12
CA ALA A 73 -11.49 6.16 12.92
C ALA A 73 -10.29 5.91 12.01
N ASP A 74 -9.48 4.90 12.27
CA ASP A 74 -8.41 4.43 11.38
C ASP A 74 -8.07 2.95 11.62
N GLU A 75 -7.42 2.37 10.61
CA GLU A 75 -6.96 0.98 10.64
C GLU A 75 -5.71 0.81 11.54
N GLU A 76 -4.87 1.83 11.68
CA GLU A 76 -3.60 1.74 12.41
C GLU A 76 -3.84 1.43 13.90
N LYS A 77 -4.79 2.12 14.54
CA LYS A 77 -5.11 1.88 15.95
C LYS A 77 -5.79 0.54 16.19
N MET A 78 -6.60 0.10 15.22
CA MET A 78 -7.16 -1.26 15.23
C MET A 78 -6.08 -2.32 15.06
N ASN A 79 -5.12 -2.13 14.13
CA ASN A 79 -3.98 -3.01 13.94
C ASN A 79 -3.11 -3.11 15.20
N ALA A 80 -2.88 -2.00 15.89
CA ALA A 80 -2.11 -1.98 17.14
C ALA A 80 -2.74 -2.84 18.24
N LEU A 81 -4.06 -2.84 18.37
CA LEU A 81 -4.77 -3.71 19.30
C LEU A 81 -4.81 -5.17 18.84
N ALA A 82 -4.98 -5.41 17.52
CA ALA A 82 -4.97 -6.74 16.93
C ALA A 82 -3.62 -7.45 17.15
N SER A 83 -2.52 -6.78 16.84
CA SER A 83 -1.16 -7.32 17.02
C SER A 83 -0.82 -7.68 18.48
N ARG A 84 -1.52 -7.07 19.45
CA ARG A 84 -1.39 -7.36 20.88
C ARG A 84 -2.48 -8.31 21.41
N GLY A 85 -3.26 -8.91 20.51
CA GLY A 85 -4.30 -9.86 20.85
C GLY A 85 -5.46 -9.27 21.67
N ARG A 86 -5.70 -7.95 21.59
CA ARG A 86 -6.73 -7.25 22.37
C ARG A 86 -8.08 -7.18 21.69
N ILE A 87 -8.23 -7.66 20.46
CA ILE A 87 -9.51 -7.75 19.75
C ILE A 87 -9.78 -9.18 19.30
N VAL A 88 -11.05 -9.46 19.05
CA VAL A 88 -11.53 -10.72 18.43
C VAL A 88 -11.49 -10.52 16.93
N GLU A 89 -10.42 -11.01 16.28
CA GLU A 89 -10.07 -10.69 14.89
C GLU A 89 -11.19 -11.06 13.90
N GLU A 90 -11.92 -12.15 14.15
CA GLU A 90 -13.02 -12.60 13.28
C GLU A 90 -14.20 -11.62 13.25
N THR A 91 -14.27 -10.72 14.24
CA THR A 91 -15.32 -9.69 14.32
C THR A 91 -14.92 -8.40 13.65
N ARG A 92 -13.63 -8.23 13.33
CA ARG A 92 -13.12 -7.01 12.72
C ARG A 92 -13.71 -6.79 11.33
N THR A 93 -14.27 -5.62 11.12
CA THR A 93 -14.82 -5.22 9.83
C THR A 93 -14.69 -3.71 9.62
N SER A 94 -14.27 -3.29 8.41
CA SER A 94 -14.30 -1.88 8.01
C SER A 94 -15.73 -1.53 7.58
N VAL A 95 -16.40 -0.71 8.36
CA VAL A 95 -17.84 -0.43 8.21
C VAL A 95 -18.12 0.85 7.44
N LEU A 96 -17.36 1.91 7.72
CA LEU A 96 -17.61 3.25 7.23
C LEU A 96 -16.35 3.87 6.60
N SER A 97 -16.56 4.92 5.81
CA SER A 97 -15.52 5.85 5.35
C SER A 97 -15.98 7.29 5.47
N ASN A 98 -15.05 8.23 5.31
CA ASN A 98 -15.30 9.65 5.45
C ASN A 98 -14.47 10.48 4.47
N THR A 99 -14.71 11.79 4.42
CA THR A 99 -13.90 12.77 3.69
C THR A 99 -13.52 13.92 4.61
N LEU A 100 -12.47 14.66 4.26
CA LEU A 100 -12.07 15.86 4.99
C LEU A 100 -12.80 17.09 4.44
N VAL A 101 -13.03 18.06 5.31
CA VAL A 101 -13.52 19.39 4.97
C VAL A 101 -12.75 20.46 5.74
N VAL A 102 -12.61 21.64 5.12
CA VAL A 102 -12.09 22.84 5.78
C VAL A 102 -13.29 23.68 6.22
N VAL A 103 -13.34 24.02 7.49
CA VAL A 103 -14.37 24.88 8.09
C VAL A 103 -13.73 26.20 8.50
N GLY A 104 -14.47 27.31 8.36
CA GLY A 104 -13.98 28.67 8.62
C GLY A 104 -13.36 29.31 7.40
N LYS A 105 -12.16 29.91 7.49
CA LYS A 105 -11.47 30.56 6.39
C LYS A 105 -10.69 29.55 5.53
N ASP A 106 -10.35 29.93 4.29
CA ASP A 106 -9.40 29.18 3.48
C ASP A 106 -8.04 29.03 4.21
N LEU A 107 -7.43 27.85 4.17
CA LEU A 107 -6.19 27.56 4.89
C LEU A 107 -5.03 28.50 4.49
N ARG A 108 -5.04 29.02 3.27
CA ARG A 108 -4.00 29.91 2.75
C ARG A 108 -4.01 31.27 3.45
N VAL A 109 -5.21 31.77 3.80
CA VAL A 109 -5.37 33.09 4.43
C VAL A 109 -5.57 33.00 5.95
N ALA A 110 -5.82 31.81 6.48
CA ALA A 110 -5.98 31.58 7.91
C ALA A 110 -4.68 31.90 8.67
N ARG A 111 -4.81 32.56 9.83
CA ARG A 111 -3.71 32.83 10.77
C ARG A 111 -3.53 31.71 11.78
N SER A 112 -4.58 30.96 12.06
CA SER A 112 -4.60 29.83 12.97
C SER A 112 -5.47 28.72 12.40
N VAL A 113 -5.02 27.47 12.53
CA VAL A 113 -5.68 26.27 11.99
C VAL A 113 -5.77 25.22 13.09
N ALA A 114 -6.97 24.89 13.53
CA ALA A 114 -7.16 23.78 14.46
C ALA A 114 -7.15 22.45 13.73
N LEU A 115 -6.35 21.53 14.20
CA LEU A 115 -6.31 20.13 13.78
C LEU A 115 -6.42 19.26 15.03
N ALA A 116 -7.09 18.12 14.97
CA ALA A 116 -6.79 17.06 15.92
C ALA A 116 -5.27 16.79 15.87
N ASP A 117 -4.65 16.35 16.97
CA ASP A 117 -3.18 16.22 17.01
C ASP A 117 -2.63 15.48 15.77
N PRO A 118 -1.84 16.16 14.91
CA PRO A 118 -1.35 15.61 13.65
C PRO A 118 -0.32 14.49 13.83
N ALA A 119 0.19 14.29 15.06
CA ALA A 119 1.16 13.25 15.34
C ALA A 119 0.49 11.94 15.79
N SER A 120 -0.69 12.00 16.39
CA SER A 120 -1.25 10.85 17.08
C SER A 120 -2.71 10.54 16.78
N VAL A 121 -3.54 11.56 16.48
CA VAL A 121 -4.98 11.40 16.33
C VAL A 121 -5.37 11.22 14.87
N PRO A 122 -6.19 10.21 14.49
CA PRO A 122 -6.51 9.90 13.11
C PRO A 122 -6.91 11.10 12.24
N ALA A 123 -7.86 11.93 12.71
CA ALA A 123 -8.28 13.10 11.95
C ALA A 123 -7.15 14.08 11.66
N GLY A 124 -6.25 14.28 12.62
CA GLY A 124 -5.07 15.13 12.45
C GLY A 124 -4.03 14.51 11.53
N ILE A 125 -3.78 13.21 11.65
CA ILE A 125 -2.89 12.46 10.76
C ILE A 125 -3.39 12.55 9.30
N TYR A 126 -4.69 12.36 9.08
CA TYR A 126 -5.28 12.47 7.74
C TYR A 126 -5.25 13.92 7.22
N ALA A 127 -5.57 14.91 8.05
CA ALA A 127 -5.47 16.32 7.67
C ALA A 127 -4.04 16.68 7.26
N ARG A 128 -3.05 16.27 8.04
CA ARG A 128 -1.63 16.48 7.73
C ARG A 128 -1.24 15.81 6.41
N LYS A 129 -1.57 14.53 6.20
CA LYS A 129 -1.29 13.81 4.96
C LYS A 129 -1.87 14.51 3.73
N TRP A 130 -3.11 15.00 3.85
CA TRP A 130 -3.72 15.77 2.76
C TRP A 130 -3.01 17.10 2.52
N ILE A 131 -2.72 17.89 3.55
CA ILE A 131 -2.02 19.18 3.42
C ILE A 131 -0.60 18.98 2.87
N GLU A 132 0.08 17.90 3.24
CA GLU A 132 1.39 17.51 2.67
C GLU A 132 1.25 17.16 1.18
N SER A 133 0.21 16.41 0.79
CA SER A 133 -0.01 16.01 -0.60
C SER A 133 -0.23 17.18 -1.56
N ILE A 134 -0.82 18.28 -1.07
CA ILE A 134 -0.99 19.52 -1.83
C ILE A 134 0.18 20.51 -1.66
N GLY A 135 1.26 20.09 -0.98
CA GLY A 135 2.49 20.88 -0.83
C GLY A 135 2.39 22.09 0.13
N GLN A 136 1.34 22.17 0.96
CA GLN A 136 1.09 23.33 1.82
C GLN A 136 1.50 23.13 3.29
N TRP A 137 1.97 21.95 3.70
CA TRP A 137 2.27 21.65 5.11
C TRP A 137 3.27 22.65 5.73
N ASN A 138 4.34 22.98 5.05
CA ASN A 138 5.37 23.89 5.58
C ASN A 138 4.83 25.29 5.88
N ALA A 139 3.83 25.76 5.12
CA ALA A 139 3.19 27.06 5.33
C ALA A 139 2.12 26.99 6.43
N ILE A 140 1.50 25.84 6.64
CA ILE A 140 0.39 25.67 7.58
C ILE A 140 0.87 25.15 8.94
N ALA A 141 1.90 24.32 9.00
CA ALA A 141 2.41 23.74 10.24
C ALA A 141 2.69 24.77 11.36
N PRO A 142 3.28 25.95 11.11
CA PRO A 142 3.49 26.96 12.14
C PRO A 142 2.20 27.58 12.71
N LYS A 143 1.07 27.42 11.99
CA LYS A 143 -0.25 27.98 12.35
C LYS A 143 -1.14 26.93 13.04
N VAL A 144 -0.67 25.66 13.14
CA VAL A 144 -1.46 24.56 13.67
C VAL A 144 -1.61 24.68 15.17
N ILE A 145 -2.86 24.62 15.62
CA ILE A 145 -3.23 24.48 17.02
C ILE A 145 -3.77 23.05 17.18
N PRO A 146 -2.99 22.15 17.79
CA PRO A 146 -3.42 20.78 17.99
C PRO A 146 -4.53 20.68 19.03
N THR A 147 -5.51 19.81 18.80
CA THR A 147 -6.61 19.52 19.71
C THR A 147 -6.67 18.03 20.04
N GLU A 148 -7.32 17.67 21.14
CA GLU A 148 -7.42 16.30 21.60
C GLU A 148 -8.08 15.36 20.56
N ASN A 149 -9.08 15.87 19.86
CA ASN A 149 -9.81 15.13 18.84
C ASN A 149 -10.46 16.08 17.82
N VAL A 150 -11.09 15.52 16.79
CA VAL A 150 -11.71 16.29 15.70
C VAL A 150 -12.84 17.21 16.19
N ARG A 151 -13.59 16.83 17.21
CA ARG A 151 -14.66 17.66 17.79
C ARG A 151 -14.10 18.88 18.51
N GLY A 152 -12.95 18.74 19.15
CA GLY A 152 -12.20 19.86 19.72
C GLY A 152 -11.77 20.87 18.66
N ALA A 153 -11.29 20.39 17.51
CA ALA A 153 -10.92 21.26 16.38
C ALA A 153 -12.14 22.02 15.83
N LEU A 154 -13.28 21.35 15.65
CA LEU A 154 -14.51 21.99 15.21
C LEU A 154 -15.01 23.02 16.23
N ALA A 155 -14.99 22.69 17.52
CA ALA A 155 -15.42 23.60 18.58
C ALA A 155 -14.56 24.88 18.64
N ALA A 156 -13.25 24.77 18.38
CA ALA A 156 -12.33 25.89 18.36
C ALA A 156 -12.66 26.91 17.25
N VAL A 157 -13.08 26.44 16.07
CA VAL A 157 -13.57 27.33 14.98
C VAL A 157 -14.93 27.93 15.32
N LYS A 158 -15.86 27.13 15.82
CA LYS A 158 -17.19 27.57 16.18
C LYS A 158 -17.20 28.69 17.24
N SER A 159 -16.27 28.60 18.18
CA SER A 159 -16.09 29.64 19.21
C SER A 159 -15.33 30.88 18.71
N GLY A 160 -14.83 30.88 17.46
CA GLY A 160 -14.04 31.98 16.90
C GLY A 160 -12.60 32.06 17.44
N ASN A 161 -12.14 31.06 18.21
CA ASN A 161 -10.81 31.04 18.79
C ASN A 161 -9.71 30.74 17.75
N VAL A 162 -10.09 30.14 16.62
CA VAL A 162 -9.21 29.86 15.48
C VAL A 162 -9.92 30.22 14.18
N ASP A 163 -9.14 30.56 13.16
CA ASP A 163 -9.66 30.96 11.86
C ASP A 163 -10.22 29.79 11.03
N SER A 164 -9.63 28.61 11.15
CA SER A 164 -9.98 27.44 10.34
C SER A 164 -9.77 26.15 11.10
N ALA A 165 -10.45 25.10 10.67
CA ALA A 165 -10.17 23.73 11.08
C ALA A 165 -10.30 22.77 9.90
N VAL A 166 -9.52 21.68 9.93
CA VAL A 166 -9.74 20.54 9.04
C VAL A 166 -10.35 19.42 9.87
N VAL A 167 -11.56 19.02 9.48
CA VAL A 167 -12.39 18.06 10.20
C VAL A 167 -13.01 17.06 9.21
N TYR A 168 -13.72 16.05 9.71
CA TYR A 168 -14.46 15.16 8.81
C TYR A 168 -15.76 15.79 8.33
N ALA A 169 -16.20 15.42 7.14
CA ALA A 169 -17.50 15.86 6.61
C ALA A 169 -18.66 15.46 7.51
N SER A 170 -18.57 14.33 8.20
CA SER A 170 -19.55 13.85 9.16
C SER A 170 -19.67 14.70 10.44
N ASP A 171 -18.66 15.52 10.75
CA ASP A 171 -18.69 16.39 11.92
C ASP A 171 -19.44 17.70 11.65
N VAL A 172 -19.69 18.04 10.36
CA VAL A 172 -20.21 19.33 9.92
C VAL A 172 -21.61 19.17 9.34
N ARG A 173 -22.64 19.61 10.08
CA ARG A 173 -24.03 19.60 9.59
C ARG A 173 -24.50 20.94 9.03
N ASN A 174 -24.25 22.01 9.75
CA ASN A 174 -24.79 23.35 9.45
C ASN A 174 -23.69 24.43 9.39
N GLU A 175 -22.42 24.04 9.45
CA GLU A 175 -21.32 24.99 9.41
C GLU A 175 -20.95 25.33 7.96
N PRO A 176 -20.54 26.56 7.67
CA PRO A 176 -20.04 26.92 6.36
C PRO A 176 -18.74 26.17 6.08
N ILE A 177 -18.74 25.39 5.01
CA ILE A 177 -17.57 24.65 4.52
C ILE A 177 -16.83 25.55 3.54
N ALA A 178 -15.60 25.93 3.88
CA ALA A 178 -14.73 26.71 3.00
C ALA A 178 -14.18 25.86 1.83
N TYR A 179 -13.88 24.60 2.09
CA TYR A 179 -13.41 23.66 1.07
C TYR A 179 -13.76 22.22 1.44
N ARG A 180 -14.30 21.47 0.48
CA ARG A 180 -14.52 20.03 0.61
C ARG A 180 -13.44 19.30 -0.15
N VAL A 181 -12.65 18.50 0.55
CA VAL A 181 -11.62 17.68 -0.07
C VAL A 181 -12.27 16.61 -0.95
N PRO A 182 -12.02 16.61 -2.27
CA PRO A 182 -12.52 15.55 -3.13
C PRO A 182 -12.05 14.19 -2.63
N ARG A 183 -12.90 13.17 -2.75
CA ARG A 183 -12.60 11.84 -2.21
C ARG A 183 -11.35 11.22 -2.86
N GLU A 184 -11.09 11.58 -4.11
CA GLU A 184 -9.95 11.13 -4.91
C GLU A 184 -8.63 11.78 -4.50
N GLU A 185 -8.70 12.98 -3.93
CA GLU A 185 -7.55 13.77 -3.48
C GLU A 185 -7.24 13.58 -2.00
N GLY A 186 -8.26 13.13 -1.23
CA GLY A 186 -8.15 12.90 0.20
C GLY A 186 -7.49 11.56 0.53
N PRO A 187 -6.94 11.42 1.75
CA PRO A 187 -6.45 10.15 2.23
C PRO A 187 -7.60 9.14 2.40
N PRO A 188 -7.35 7.83 2.28
CA PRO A 188 -8.34 6.81 2.55
C PRO A 188 -8.67 6.78 4.04
N ILE A 189 -9.88 7.21 4.41
CA ILE A 189 -10.37 7.22 5.78
C ILE A 189 -11.27 5.99 5.97
N SER A 190 -10.92 5.12 6.91
CA SER A 190 -11.64 3.89 7.21
C SER A 190 -12.00 3.84 8.69
N TYR A 191 -13.18 3.29 8.97
CA TYR A 191 -13.66 3.07 10.35
C TYR A 191 -13.82 1.56 10.57
N PRO A 192 -12.78 0.89 11.10
CA PRO A 192 -12.87 -0.50 11.51
C PRO A 192 -13.56 -0.62 12.87
N PHE A 193 -14.47 -1.60 12.99
CA PHE A 193 -15.19 -1.99 14.19
C PHE A 193 -14.76 -3.39 14.59
N ALA A 194 -14.58 -3.64 15.88
CA ALA A 194 -14.23 -4.97 16.38
C ALA A 194 -14.67 -5.16 17.84
N VAL A 195 -14.99 -6.40 18.21
CA VAL A 195 -15.21 -6.81 19.59
C VAL A 195 -13.87 -6.89 20.32
N VAL A 196 -13.82 -6.35 21.54
CA VAL A 196 -12.62 -6.39 22.38
C VAL A 196 -12.50 -7.77 23.01
N ARG A 197 -11.29 -8.34 23.00
CA ARG A 197 -11.04 -9.66 23.61
C ARG A 197 -11.13 -9.55 25.13
N GLY A 198 -11.91 -10.47 25.73
CA GLY A 198 -12.19 -10.44 27.16
C GLY A 198 -13.30 -9.47 27.53
N ALA A 199 -14.13 -9.06 26.57
CA ALA A 199 -15.34 -8.28 26.80
C ALA A 199 -16.23 -8.92 27.85
N GLU A 200 -16.75 -8.15 28.81
CA GLU A 200 -17.66 -8.64 29.84
C GLU A 200 -18.98 -9.12 29.24
N ASN A 201 -19.42 -8.49 28.14
CA ASN A 201 -20.62 -8.87 27.39
C ASN A 201 -20.29 -9.10 25.89
N GLU A 202 -19.49 -10.11 25.59
CA GLU A 202 -19.09 -10.43 24.21
C GLU A 202 -20.32 -10.72 23.31
N VAL A 203 -21.31 -11.44 23.83
CA VAL A 203 -22.52 -11.77 23.06
C VAL A 203 -23.32 -10.53 22.71
N GLY A 204 -23.48 -9.60 23.65
CA GLY A 204 -24.12 -8.30 23.42
C GLY A 204 -23.33 -7.44 22.43
N ALA A 205 -21.99 -7.42 22.55
CA ALA A 205 -21.11 -6.70 21.64
C ALA A 205 -21.20 -7.22 20.19
N ARG A 206 -21.22 -8.55 19.99
CA ARG A 206 -21.42 -9.17 18.66
C ARG A 206 -22.79 -8.83 18.06
N ARG A 207 -23.86 -8.84 18.88
CA ARG A 207 -25.21 -8.42 18.43
C ARG A 207 -25.26 -6.96 18.06
N LEU A 208 -24.66 -6.08 18.88
CA LEU A 208 -24.59 -4.65 18.59
C LEU A 208 -23.77 -4.38 17.31
N LEU A 209 -22.65 -5.06 17.13
CA LEU A 209 -21.86 -4.98 15.90
C LEU A 209 -22.68 -5.36 14.66
N GLY A 210 -23.46 -6.47 14.77
CA GLY A 210 -24.38 -6.89 13.71
C GLY A 210 -25.45 -5.83 13.41
N TYR A 211 -25.99 -5.16 14.43
CA TYR A 211 -26.92 -4.06 14.23
C TYR A 211 -26.25 -2.84 13.57
N LEU A 212 -25.06 -2.43 14.03
CA LEU A 212 -24.32 -1.29 13.48
C LEU A 212 -23.88 -1.51 12.02
N THR A 213 -23.80 -2.76 11.56
CA THR A 213 -23.50 -3.12 10.16
C THR A 213 -24.77 -3.35 9.32
N SER A 214 -25.97 -3.24 9.89
CA SER A 214 -27.23 -3.44 9.20
C SER A 214 -27.54 -2.30 8.20
N ARG A 215 -28.44 -2.58 7.26
CA ARG A 215 -28.91 -1.57 6.29
C ARG A 215 -29.57 -0.36 6.98
N GLU A 216 -30.24 -0.57 8.10
CA GLU A 216 -30.89 0.48 8.90
C GLU A 216 -29.83 1.43 9.49
N ALA A 217 -28.82 0.89 10.18
CA ALA A 217 -27.74 1.68 10.75
C ALA A 217 -26.94 2.42 9.67
N MET A 218 -26.71 1.76 8.50
CA MET A 218 -26.01 2.39 7.38
C MET A 218 -26.75 3.59 6.78
N ARG A 219 -28.08 3.62 6.83
CA ARG A 219 -28.86 4.80 6.41
C ARG A 219 -28.63 5.96 7.37
N VAL A 220 -28.70 5.71 8.68
CA VAL A 220 -28.43 6.75 9.68
C VAL A 220 -27.00 7.28 9.54
N PHE A 221 -26.00 6.41 9.41
CA PHE A 221 -24.62 6.86 9.16
C PHE A 221 -24.50 7.73 7.90
N ALA A 222 -25.22 7.38 6.82
CA ALA A 222 -25.20 8.17 5.58
C ALA A 222 -25.83 9.56 5.76
N GLU A 223 -26.90 9.70 6.57
CA GLU A 223 -27.52 10.99 6.93
C GLU A 223 -26.55 11.88 7.71
N TYR A 224 -25.61 11.28 8.46
CA TYR A 224 -24.52 11.99 9.13
C TYR A 224 -23.31 12.24 8.24
N GLY A 225 -23.37 11.98 6.94
CA GLY A 225 -22.30 12.24 6.00
C GLY A 225 -21.20 11.19 5.96
N PHE A 226 -21.38 10.05 6.64
CA PHE A 226 -20.52 8.89 6.44
C PHE A 226 -20.85 8.21 5.12
N HIS A 227 -19.85 7.61 4.53
CA HIS A 227 -20.01 6.74 3.37
C HIS A 227 -19.85 5.28 3.80
N GLY A 228 -20.36 4.35 3.00
CA GLY A 228 -20.05 2.94 3.17
C GLY A 228 -18.54 2.69 3.14
N PRO A 229 -18.08 1.46 3.43
CA PRO A 229 -16.65 1.13 3.54
C PRO A 229 -15.87 1.76 2.41
N TYR A 230 -14.70 2.33 2.70
CA TYR A 230 -13.88 3.00 1.69
C TYR A 230 -13.63 2.04 0.53
N ARG A 231 -14.41 2.22 -0.53
CA ARG A 231 -14.16 1.59 -1.83
C ARG A 231 -13.56 2.67 -2.68
N ALA A 232 -12.27 2.61 -2.95
CA ALA A 232 -11.63 3.53 -3.88
C ALA A 232 -12.39 3.49 -5.20
N HIS A 233 -13.15 4.55 -5.49
CA HIS A 233 -13.94 4.63 -6.71
C HIS A 233 -12.98 4.65 -7.90
N GLY A 234 -13.11 3.68 -8.80
CA GLY A 234 -12.30 3.55 -10.01
C GLY A 234 -10.96 2.83 -9.83
N ALA A 235 -10.05 3.33 -9.01
CA ALA A 235 -8.74 2.71 -8.78
C ALA A 235 -8.86 1.38 -8.01
N TYR A 236 -9.78 1.26 -7.06
CA TYR A 236 -10.01 0.03 -6.30
C TYR A 236 -10.80 -1.03 -7.08
N ARG A 237 -11.58 -0.65 -8.10
CA ARG A 237 -12.22 -1.61 -9.00
C ARG A 237 -11.20 -2.30 -9.92
N ALA A 238 -10.15 -1.57 -10.31
CA ALA A 238 -9.00 -2.13 -11.02
C ALA A 238 -8.14 -3.01 -10.09
N TYR A 239 -8.02 -2.66 -8.80
CA TYR A 239 -7.31 -3.43 -7.78
C TYR A 239 -8.04 -4.72 -7.36
N ARG A 240 -9.38 -4.75 -7.44
CA ARG A 240 -10.20 -5.94 -7.15
C ARG A 240 -10.20 -6.94 -8.31
N SER A 241 -9.74 -6.58 -9.50
CA SER A 241 -9.48 -7.54 -10.55
C SER A 241 -7.99 -7.90 -10.51
N ASP A 242 -7.66 -9.13 -10.09
CA ASP A 242 -6.33 -9.73 -10.25
C ASP A 242 -5.78 -9.47 -11.66
N ARG A 243 -6.68 -9.33 -12.64
CA ARG A 243 -6.40 -8.95 -14.02
C ARG A 243 -5.77 -7.55 -14.15
N GLY A 244 -6.17 -6.56 -13.34
CA GLY A 244 -5.59 -5.22 -13.38
C GLY A 244 -4.14 -5.19 -12.88
N VAL A 245 -3.88 -5.79 -11.71
CA VAL A 245 -2.56 -5.92 -11.12
C VAL A 245 -1.63 -6.76 -12.00
N LEU A 246 -2.14 -7.89 -12.51
CA LEU A 246 -1.42 -8.75 -13.42
C LEU A 246 -1.09 -8.02 -14.73
N GLY A 247 -2.04 -7.26 -15.28
CA GLY A 247 -1.84 -6.46 -16.49
C GLY A 247 -0.76 -5.39 -16.33
N ILE A 248 -0.72 -4.67 -15.21
CA ILE A 248 0.33 -3.68 -14.90
C ILE A 248 1.69 -4.38 -14.80
N THR A 249 1.75 -5.49 -14.05
CA THR A 249 3.01 -6.24 -13.84
C THR A 249 3.56 -6.79 -15.14
N LEU A 250 2.75 -7.47 -15.93
CA LEU A 250 3.20 -8.07 -17.19
C LEU A 250 3.62 -7.02 -18.24
N ARG A 251 2.87 -5.92 -18.34
CA ARG A 251 3.24 -4.81 -19.24
C ARG A 251 4.53 -4.14 -18.80
N ALA A 252 4.72 -3.89 -17.50
CA ALA A 252 5.93 -3.27 -16.97
C ALA A 252 7.13 -4.20 -17.12
N ALA A 253 7.01 -5.48 -16.78
CA ALA A 253 8.07 -6.47 -16.95
C ALA A 253 8.42 -6.69 -18.42
N GLY A 254 7.43 -6.75 -19.31
CA GLY A 254 7.65 -6.84 -20.75
C GLY A 254 8.37 -5.61 -21.31
N ALA A 255 7.92 -4.41 -20.95
CA ALA A 255 8.60 -3.16 -21.34
C ALA A 255 10.01 -3.08 -20.79
N ALA A 256 10.23 -3.46 -19.52
CA ALA A 256 11.57 -3.50 -18.92
C ALA A 256 12.50 -4.47 -19.67
N THR A 257 12.02 -5.68 -19.98
CA THR A 257 12.78 -6.68 -20.72
C THR A 257 13.17 -6.18 -22.12
N LEU A 258 12.25 -5.53 -22.83
CA LEU A 258 12.53 -4.96 -24.14
C LEU A 258 13.54 -3.79 -24.07
N LEU A 259 13.42 -2.93 -23.06
CA LEU A 259 14.35 -1.81 -22.84
C LEU A 259 15.76 -2.25 -22.47
N ILE A 260 15.90 -3.38 -21.78
CA ILE A 260 17.20 -3.96 -21.40
C ILE A 260 17.95 -4.49 -22.61
N LEU A 261 17.25 -4.98 -23.65
CA LEU A 261 17.86 -5.71 -24.77
C LEU A 261 19.00 -4.95 -25.48
N PRO A 262 18.79 -3.73 -26.04
CA PRO A 262 19.85 -3.07 -26.79
C PRO A 262 21.09 -2.76 -25.94
N PRO A 263 20.98 -2.07 -24.77
CA PRO A 263 22.15 -1.74 -23.96
C PRO A 263 22.77 -2.98 -23.30
N GLY A 264 21.94 -3.95 -22.87
CA GLY A 264 22.41 -5.17 -22.24
C GLY A 264 23.19 -6.08 -23.24
N MET A 265 22.71 -6.23 -24.48
CA MET A 265 23.42 -6.96 -25.53
C MET A 265 24.74 -6.27 -25.85
N LEU A 266 24.77 -4.95 -25.98
CA LEU A 266 26.00 -4.21 -26.24
C LEU A 266 27.03 -4.44 -25.14
N VAL A 267 26.63 -4.27 -23.89
CA VAL A 267 27.52 -4.50 -22.74
C VAL A 267 27.98 -5.94 -22.67
N ALA A 268 27.07 -6.91 -22.85
CA ALA A 268 27.37 -8.33 -22.83
C ALA A 268 28.39 -8.71 -23.93
N TRP A 269 28.18 -8.20 -25.16
CA TRP A 269 29.09 -8.44 -26.28
C TRP A 269 30.45 -7.82 -26.06
N LEU A 270 30.54 -6.57 -25.58
CA LEU A 270 31.78 -5.90 -25.22
C LEU A 270 32.56 -6.71 -24.16
N LEU A 271 31.86 -7.17 -23.13
CA LEU A 271 32.46 -7.98 -22.07
C LEU A 271 32.87 -9.38 -22.54
N ALA A 272 32.19 -9.97 -23.53
CA ALA A 272 32.54 -11.29 -24.08
C ALA A 272 33.73 -11.24 -25.01
N ARG A 273 33.80 -10.22 -25.89
CA ARG A 273 34.74 -10.23 -27.04
C ARG A 273 35.99 -9.38 -26.85
N PHE A 274 35.99 -8.42 -25.94
CA PHE A 274 37.12 -7.49 -25.81
C PHE A 274 37.81 -7.61 -24.45
N ALA A 275 39.12 -7.58 -24.48
CA ALA A 275 39.97 -7.43 -23.30
C ALA A 275 40.49 -5.98 -23.26
N TRP A 276 40.13 -5.22 -22.25
CA TRP A 276 40.49 -3.81 -22.09
C TRP A 276 40.67 -3.44 -20.62
N ARG A 277 41.45 -2.36 -20.38
CA ARG A 277 41.66 -1.83 -19.03
C ARG A 277 40.33 -1.25 -18.52
N GLY A 278 39.89 -1.69 -17.32
CA GLY A 278 38.59 -1.26 -16.76
C GLY A 278 37.42 -2.23 -16.97
N LYS A 279 37.61 -3.35 -17.72
CA LYS A 279 36.60 -4.38 -17.90
C LYS A 279 36.01 -4.86 -16.56
N SER A 280 36.86 -5.16 -15.58
CA SER A 280 36.44 -5.58 -14.24
C SER A 280 35.62 -4.53 -13.51
N LEU A 281 35.91 -3.23 -13.69
CA LEU A 281 35.12 -2.17 -13.11
C LEU A 281 33.69 -2.14 -13.68
N VAL A 282 33.57 -2.29 -15.02
CA VAL A 282 32.23 -2.34 -15.65
C VAL A 282 31.48 -3.59 -15.24
N GLU A 283 32.14 -4.75 -15.15
CA GLU A 283 31.52 -5.97 -14.61
C GLU A 283 31.00 -5.79 -13.20
N THR A 284 31.77 -5.12 -12.33
CA THR A 284 31.37 -4.82 -10.95
C THR A 284 30.20 -3.84 -10.91
N LEU A 285 30.23 -2.76 -11.71
CA LEU A 285 29.14 -1.78 -11.78
C LEU A 285 27.83 -2.41 -12.28
N VAL A 286 27.93 -3.27 -13.30
CA VAL A 286 26.76 -4.01 -13.81
C VAL A 286 26.20 -4.95 -12.75
N ALA A 287 27.05 -5.61 -11.95
CA ALA A 287 26.61 -6.54 -10.91
C ALA A 287 26.07 -5.85 -9.65
N LEU A 288 26.37 -4.56 -9.44
CA LEU A 288 26.08 -3.82 -8.22
C LEU A 288 24.59 -3.89 -7.78
N PRO A 289 23.60 -3.73 -8.68
CA PRO A 289 22.18 -3.80 -8.28
C PRO A 289 21.73 -5.16 -7.72
N ILE A 290 22.41 -6.27 -8.03
CA ILE A 290 22.09 -7.58 -7.44
C ILE A 290 22.61 -7.68 -6.00
N VAL A 291 23.76 -7.07 -5.72
CA VAL A 291 24.44 -7.17 -4.43
C VAL A 291 23.86 -6.16 -3.43
N MET A 292 23.45 -5.01 -3.91
CA MET A 292 22.84 -3.96 -3.07
C MET A 292 21.45 -4.37 -2.60
N PRO A 293 21.05 -3.98 -1.37
CA PRO A 293 19.67 -4.11 -0.96
C PRO A 293 18.73 -3.40 -1.96
N PRO A 294 17.65 -4.05 -2.43
CA PRO A 294 16.74 -3.47 -3.43
C PRO A 294 16.16 -2.11 -3.02
N VAL A 295 15.91 -1.94 -1.70
CA VAL A 295 15.44 -0.67 -1.12
C VAL A 295 16.47 0.45 -1.31
N ALA A 296 17.76 0.16 -1.12
CA ALA A 296 18.84 1.14 -1.34
C ALA A 296 18.93 1.55 -2.82
N THR A 297 18.81 0.59 -3.74
CA THR A 297 18.74 0.88 -5.18
C THR A 297 17.53 1.78 -5.50
N GLY A 298 16.36 1.49 -4.90
CA GLY A 298 15.16 2.31 -5.04
C GLY A 298 15.34 3.75 -4.54
N LEU A 299 16.04 3.93 -3.42
CA LEU A 299 16.35 5.26 -2.88
C LEU A 299 17.28 6.04 -3.82
N ILE A 300 18.32 5.40 -4.36
CA ILE A 300 19.21 6.04 -5.35
C ILE A 300 18.43 6.47 -6.59
N LEU A 301 17.53 5.61 -7.10
CA LEU A 301 16.69 5.95 -8.24
C LEU A 301 15.73 7.10 -7.92
N LEU A 302 15.17 7.14 -6.71
CA LEU A 302 14.30 8.23 -6.25
C LEU A 302 15.04 9.57 -6.24
N GLU A 303 16.27 9.59 -5.68
CA GLU A 303 17.12 10.78 -5.62
C GLU A 303 17.60 11.23 -7.02
N LEU A 304 17.92 10.30 -7.91
CA LEU A 304 18.38 10.63 -9.25
C LEU A 304 17.25 11.14 -10.16
N PHE A 305 16.08 10.49 -10.14
CA PHE A 305 14.97 10.74 -11.07
C PHE A 305 13.83 11.57 -10.47
N GLY A 306 13.92 11.95 -9.18
CA GLY A 306 13.00 12.90 -8.55
C GLY A 306 13.05 14.27 -9.25
N ARG A 307 12.00 15.09 -9.13
CA ARG A 307 11.91 16.42 -9.79
C ARG A 307 13.10 17.34 -9.52
N ARG A 308 13.75 17.21 -8.38
CA ARG A 308 14.95 17.96 -7.98
C ARG A 308 16.24 17.18 -8.15
N GLY A 309 16.15 15.93 -8.61
CA GLY A 309 17.27 15.01 -8.77
C GLY A 309 18.19 15.39 -9.92
N ALA A 310 19.38 14.79 -9.92
CA ALA A 310 20.41 15.08 -10.91
C ALA A 310 19.95 14.84 -12.37
N ILE A 311 19.12 13.83 -12.60
CA ILE A 311 18.57 13.49 -13.91
C ILE A 311 17.15 14.03 -14.07
N GLY A 312 16.31 13.88 -13.02
CA GLY A 312 14.88 14.21 -13.09
C GLY A 312 14.59 15.66 -13.44
N LYS A 313 15.41 16.62 -12.99
CA LYS A 313 15.28 18.05 -13.30
C LYS A 313 15.41 18.39 -14.80
N TRP A 314 16.03 17.51 -15.60
CA TRP A 314 16.21 17.71 -17.04
C TRP A 314 15.15 17.01 -17.88
N LEU A 315 14.32 16.18 -17.26
CA LEU A 315 13.26 15.45 -17.98
C LEU A 315 12.01 16.31 -18.12
N PRO A 316 11.39 16.36 -19.30
CA PRO A 316 10.15 17.11 -19.53
C PRO A 316 8.90 16.43 -18.92
N PHE A 317 9.08 15.32 -18.19
CA PHE A 317 8.01 14.53 -17.61
C PHE A 317 8.44 13.90 -16.28
N ASP A 318 7.47 13.63 -15.41
CA ASP A 318 7.70 12.95 -14.16
C ASP A 318 7.98 11.45 -14.39
N VAL A 319 9.02 10.95 -13.74
CA VAL A 319 9.35 9.53 -13.69
C VAL A 319 8.83 8.93 -12.38
N VAL A 320 9.18 9.53 -11.25
CA VAL A 320 8.85 9.04 -9.90
C VAL A 320 7.34 9.02 -9.67
N PHE A 321 6.86 8.01 -8.94
CA PHE A 321 5.43 7.75 -8.67
C PHE A 321 4.56 7.54 -9.93
N THR A 322 5.17 7.09 -11.02
CA THR A 322 4.48 6.75 -12.27
C THR A 322 4.78 5.31 -12.69
N TRP A 323 4.06 4.81 -13.69
CA TRP A 323 4.35 3.53 -14.33
C TRP A 323 5.80 3.46 -14.90
N ARG A 324 6.36 4.61 -15.31
CA ARG A 324 7.77 4.70 -15.79
C ARG A 324 8.75 4.33 -14.69
N ALA A 325 8.47 4.71 -13.43
CA ALA A 325 9.31 4.32 -12.30
C ALA A 325 9.25 2.81 -12.03
N VAL A 326 8.09 2.17 -12.21
CA VAL A 326 7.98 0.70 -12.13
C VAL A 326 8.89 0.04 -13.16
N VAL A 327 8.80 0.48 -14.42
CA VAL A 327 9.64 -0.02 -15.51
C VAL A 327 11.13 0.22 -15.20
N LEU A 328 11.50 1.42 -14.75
CA LEU A 328 12.87 1.78 -14.40
C LEU A 328 13.44 0.87 -13.30
N ALA A 329 12.69 0.65 -12.23
CA ALA A 329 13.11 -0.25 -11.15
C ALA A 329 13.33 -1.68 -11.68
N MET A 330 12.40 -2.20 -12.50
CA MET A 330 12.50 -3.51 -13.10
C MET A 330 13.71 -3.62 -14.06
N VAL A 331 13.98 -2.57 -14.87
CA VAL A 331 15.16 -2.50 -15.75
C VAL A 331 16.43 -2.62 -14.93
N VAL A 332 16.62 -1.75 -13.95
CA VAL A 332 17.87 -1.71 -13.17
C VAL A 332 18.12 -3.01 -12.43
N MET A 333 17.07 -3.58 -11.80
CA MET A 333 17.19 -4.81 -11.00
C MET A 333 17.37 -6.08 -11.86
N SER A 334 16.88 -6.08 -13.10
CA SER A 334 17.00 -7.25 -14.00
C SER A 334 18.16 -7.16 -14.96
N PHE A 335 18.72 -5.97 -15.17
CA PHE A 335 19.84 -5.72 -16.11
C PHE A 335 21.06 -6.63 -15.89
N PRO A 336 21.57 -6.80 -14.65
CA PRO A 336 22.74 -7.65 -14.42
C PRO A 336 22.52 -9.11 -14.81
N LEU A 337 21.32 -9.63 -14.56
CA LEU A 337 20.99 -11.02 -14.86
C LEU A 337 20.98 -11.26 -16.38
N PHE A 338 20.37 -10.34 -17.12
CA PHE A 338 20.36 -10.39 -18.57
C PHE A 338 21.78 -10.29 -19.15
N VAL A 339 22.58 -9.30 -18.69
CA VAL A 339 23.97 -9.11 -19.20
C VAL A 339 24.82 -10.37 -18.96
N ARG A 340 24.70 -11.02 -17.80
CA ARG A 340 25.39 -12.26 -17.49
C ARG A 340 25.02 -13.39 -18.45
N ALA A 341 23.71 -13.60 -18.65
CA ALA A 341 23.23 -14.66 -19.54
C ALA A 341 23.62 -14.41 -21.00
N ALA A 342 23.44 -13.18 -21.48
CA ALA A 342 23.82 -12.80 -22.85
C ALA A 342 25.33 -12.87 -23.07
N ARG A 343 26.14 -12.52 -22.06
CA ARG A 343 27.61 -12.66 -22.13
C ARG A 343 28.02 -14.12 -22.34
N VAL A 344 27.52 -15.04 -21.54
CA VAL A 344 27.77 -16.47 -21.70
C VAL A 344 27.40 -16.94 -23.12
N ALA A 345 26.21 -16.51 -23.59
CA ALA A 345 25.77 -16.85 -24.95
C ALA A 345 26.72 -16.33 -26.04
N PHE A 346 27.31 -15.16 -25.88
CA PHE A 346 28.34 -14.65 -26.81
C PHE A 346 29.67 -15.36 -26.65
N GLU A 347 30.06 -15.76 -25.44
CA GLU A 347 31.31 -16.50 -25.18
C GLU A 347 31.28 -17.91 -25.78
N GLU A 348 30.11 -18.56 -25.84
CA GLU A 348 29.89 -19.88 -26.44
C GLU A 348 30.02 -19.89 -27.97
N VAL A 349 29.90 -18.74 -28.65
CA VAL A 349 30.11 -18.65 -30.10
C VAL A 349 31.59 -18.78 -30.43
N ASP A 350 31.99 -19.85 -31.17
CA ASP A 350 33.36 -20.07 -31.56
C ASP A 350 33.90 -18.91 -32.44
N PRO A 351 34.95 -18.22 -31.99
CA PRO A 351 35.56 -17.11 -32.74
C PRO A 351 36.02 -17.44 -34.17
N ARG A 352 36.21 -18.71 -34.46
CA ARG A 352 36.62 -19.16 -35.80
C ARG A 352 35.61 -18.81 -36.87
N PHE A 353 34.30 -18.89 -36.56
CA PHE A 353 33.26 -18.51 -37.52
C PHE A 353 33.34 -17.02 -37.88
N GLU A 354 33.62 -16.17 -36.91
CA GLU A 354 33.82 -14.74 -37.14
C GLU A 354 35.07 -14.44 -37.97
N GLN A 355 36.17 -15.15 -37.67
CA GLN A 355 37.44 -15.02 -38.41
C GLN A 355 37.28 -15.43 -39.88
N ILE A 356 36.66 -16.58 -40.16
CA ILE A 356 36.38 -17.04 -41.53
C ILE A 356 35.54 -16.01 -42.29
N ALA A 357 34.50 -15.45 -41.68
CA ALA A 357 33.70 -14.43 -42.34
C ALA A 357 34.48 -13.16 -42.67
N ARG A 358 35.40 -12.74 -41.79
CA ARG A 358 36.30 -11.60 -42.05
C ARG A 358 37.28 -11.90 -43.20
N THR A 359 37.83 -13.10 -43.30
CA THR A 359 38.70 -13.47 -44.42
C THR A 359 37.96 -13.49 -45.76
N LEU A 360 36.63 -13.71 -45.74
CA LEU A 360 35.75 -13.60 -46.91
C LEU A 360 35.29 -12.16 -47.19
N GLY A 361 35.85 -11.16 -46.49
CA GLY A 361 35.58 -9.73 -46.74
C GLY A 361 34.34 -9.17 -45.99
N ALA A 362 33.76 -9.91 -45.05
CA ALA A 362 32.66 -9.40 -44.28
C ALA A 362 33.12 -8.33 -43.26
N ARG A 363 32.43 -7.17 -43.22
CA ARG A 363 32.64 -6.12 -42.21
C ARG A 363 32.15 -6.56 -40.85
N ASP A 364 32.73 -6.04 -39.76
CA ASP A 364 32.41 -6.45 -38.38
C ASP A 364 30.92 -6.39 -38.04
N ALA A 365 30.21 -5.34 -38.46
CA ALA A 365 28.77 -5.25 -38.26
C ALA A 365 28.01 -6.40 -38.98
N ARG A 366 28.41 -6.76 -40.19
CA ARG A 366 27.83 -7.90 -40.92
C ARG A 366 28.10 -9.21 -40.20
N VAL A 367 29.33 -9.42 -39.74
CA VAL A 367 29.70 -10.61 -38.94
C VAL A 367 28.83 -10.71 -37.69
N PHE A 368 28.67 -9.60 -36.97
CA PHE A 368 27.84 -9.57 -35.78
C PHE A 368 26.37 -9.97 -36.06
N PHE A 369 25.73 -9.36 -37.04
CA PHE A 369 24.30 -9.61 -37.29
C PHE A 369 24.03 -10.95 -38.03
N THR A 370 24.97 -11.46 -38.79
CA THR A 370 24.77 -12.69 -39.60
C THR A 370 25.34 -13.95 -38.98
N ILE A 371 26.28 -13.83 -38.03
CA ILE A 371 26.97 -14.98 -37.42
C ILE A 371 26.84 -14.95 -35.90
N THR A 372 27.39 -13.91 -35.24
CA THR A 372 27.50 -13.86 -33.78
C THR A 372 26.14 -13.83 -33.12
N LEU A 373 25.26 -12.90 -33.53
CA LEU A 373 23.95 -12.73 -32.96
C LEU A 373 23.01 -13.93 -33.20
N PRO A 374 22.89 -14.49 -34.42
CA PRO A 374 22.06 -15.69 -34.64
C PRO A 374 22.52 -16.92 -33.86
N LEU A 375 23.83 -17.12 -33.73
CA LEU A 375 24.40 -18.26 -32.96
C LEU A 375 24.15 -18.06 -31.44
N ALA A 376 24.29 -16.85 -30.94
CA ALA A 376 24.01 -16.52 -29.55
C ALA A 376 22.50 -16.36 -29.22
N ALA A 377 21.61 -16.32 -30.23
CA ALA A 377 20.22 -15.94 -30.08
C ALA A 377 19.46 -16.76 -29.04
N ARG A 378 19.70 -18.06 -28.95
CA ARG A 378 19.02 -18.94 -27.98
C ARG A 378 19.38 -18.58 -26.55
N GLY A 379 20.63 -18.35 -26.23
CA GLY A 379 21.07 -17.93 -24.92
C GLY A 379 20.60 -16.52 -24.58
N ILE A 380 20.54 -15.61 -25.56
CA ILE A 380 19.98 -14.27 -25.38
C ILE A 380 18.48 -14.34 -25.04
N VAL A 381 17.70 -15.17 -25.76
CA VAL A 381 16.26 -15.37 -25.46
C VAL A 381 16.08 -15.99 -24.07
N SER A 382 16.91 -16.96 -23.70
CA SER A 382 16.88 -17.50 -22.33
C SER A 382 17.19 -16.42 -21.29
N GLY A 383 18.20 -15.58 -21.52
CA GLY A 383 18.53 -14.44 -20.67
C GLY A 383 17.38 -13.42 -20.54
N MET A 384 16.65 -13.18 -21.65
CA MET A 384 15.44 -12.35 -21.63
C MET A 384 14.33 -12.92 -20.72
N LEU A 385 14.08 -14.22 -20.82
CA LEU A 385 13.05 -14.88 -20.01
C LEU A 385 13.41 -14.86 -18.52
N LEU A 386 14.69 -15.04 -18.19
CA LEU A 386 15.18 -14.93 -16.81
C LEU A 386 15.08 -13.50 -16.29
N ALA A 387 15.41 -12.48 -17.10
CA ALA A 387 15.26 -11.08 -16.73
C ALA A 387 13.78 -10.71 -16.54
N PHE A 388 12.89 -11.22 -17.39
CA PHE A 388 11.44 -11.04 -17.26
C PHE A 388 10.92 -11.67 -15.96
N ALA A 389 11.31 -12.92 -15.64
CA ALA A 389 10.92 -13.57 -14.39
C ALA A 389 11.41 -12.77 -13.16
N ARG A 390 12.65 -12.26 -13.20
CA ARG A 390 13.20 -11.42 -12.14
C ARG A 390 12.44 -10.10 -12.00
N ALA A 391 12.02 -9.47 -13.11
CA ALA A 391 11.28 -8.24 -13.12
C ALA A 391 9.90 -8.39 -12.46
N ILE A 392 9.20 -9.50 -12.68
CA ILE A 392 7.88 -9.78 -12.06
C ILE A 392 7.98 -9.81 -10.53
N GLY A 393 9.05 -10.37 -9.98
CA GLY A 393 9.29 -10.46 -8.55
C GLY A 393 9.85 -9.18 -7.92
N GLU A 394 10.00 -8.09 -8.66
CA GLU A 394 10.59 -6.86 -8.11
C GLU A 394 9.61 -6.15 -7.18
N PHE A 395 10.11 -5.83 -5.97
CA PHE A 395 9.36 -5.19 -4.90
C PHE A 395 10.09 -3.98 -4.30
N GLY A 396 11.33 -4.21 -3.82
CA GLY A 396 12.03 -3.28 -2.94
C GLY A 396 12.41 -1.95 -3.59
N ALA A 397 12.88 -1.95 -4.83
CA ALA A 397 13.16 -0.72 -5.56
C ALA A 397 11.85 -0.06 -6.01
N THR A 398 10.87 -0.86 -6.43
CA THR A 398 9.58 -0.38 -6.93
C THR A 398 8.78 0.37 -5.87
N ILE A 399 8.71 -0.13 -4.61
CA ILE A 399 7.95 0.52 -3.54
C ILE A 399 8.46 1.94 -3.25
N LEU A 400 9.78 2.16 -3.34
CA LEU A 400 10.38 3.47 -3.07
C LEU A 400 10.25 4.44 -4.24
N VAL A 401 10.55 4.00 -5.47
CA VAL A 401 10.61 4.93 -6.62
C VAL A 401 9.25 5.14 -7.28
N ALA A 402 8.38 4.14 -7.27
CA ALA A 402 7.06 4.21 -7.90
C ALA A 402 5.91 4.36 -6.90
N GLY A 403 6.15 4.03 -5.62
CA GLY A 403 5.11 3.93 -4.62
C GLY A 403 4.16 2.77 -4.91
N ASN A 404 3.10 2.66 -4.09
CA ASN A 404 2.04 1.70 -4.29
C ASN A 404 0.71 2.43 -4.59
N ILE A 405 0.55 2.88 -5.83
CA ILE A 405 -0.62 3.64 -6.26
C ILE A 405 -1.58 2.69 -6.99
N PRO A 406 -2.76 2.38 -6.41
CA PRO A 406 -3.74 1.47 -6.99
C PRO A 406 -4.10 1.83 -8.44
N GLY A 407 -4.07 0.83 -9.33
CA GLY A 407 -4.39 1.00 -10.75
C GLY A 407 -3.32 1.71 -11.59
N ARG A 408 -2.21 2.19 -10.99
CA ARG A 408 -1.13 2.92 -11.68
C ARG A 408 0.24 2.27 -11.53
N THR A 409 0.66 1.96 -10.29
CA THR A 409 1.99 1.44 -9.99
C THR A 409 1.98 0.15 -9.18
N THR A 410 0.82 -0.30 -8.70
CA THR A 410 0.68 -1.53 -7.93
C THR A 410 1.02 -2.74 -8.79
N THR A 411 2.17 -3.36 -8.53
CA THR A 411 2.60 -4.62 -9.13
C THR A 411 2.09 -5.82 -8.33
N LEU A 412 2.26 -7.03 -8.86
CA LEU A 412 1.89 -8.28 -8.21
C LEU A 412 2.56 -8.42 -6.84
N SER A 413 3.86 -8.11 -6.74
CA SER A 413 4.63 -8.15 -5.49
C SER A 413 4.13 -7.13 -4.48
N LEU A 414 3.77 -5.91 -4.92
CA LEU A 414 3.18 -4.88 -4.07
C LEU A 414 1.78 -5.27 -3.59
N ALA A 415 0.96 -5.87 -4.44
CA ALA A 415 -0.38 -6.33 -4.08
C ALA A 415 -0.33 -7.48 -3.05
N ILE A 416 0.60 -8.43 -3.21
CA ILE A 416 0.83 -9.50 -2.22
C ILE A 416 1.18 -8.86 -0.86
N TYR A 417 2.13 -7.93 -0.84
CA TYR A 417 2.54 -7.23 0.36
C TYR A 417 1.37 -6.52 1.04
N ASP A 418 0.54 -5.79 0.28
CA ASP A 418 -0.64 -5.11 0.80
C ASP A 418 -1.65 -6.09 1.43
N HIS A 419 -1.94 -7.21 0.76
CA HIS A 419 -2.86 -8.19 1.31
C HIS A 419 -2.35 -8.79 2.62
N VAL A 420 -1.04 -9.07 2.72
CA VAL A 420 -0.41 -9.52 3.97
C VAL A 420 -0.53 -8.45 5.07
N GLN A 421 -0.25 -7.17 4.76
CA GLN A 421 -0.38 -6.09 5.72
C GLN A 421 -1.83 -5.86 6.20
N LEU A 422 -2.80 -6.21 5.38
CA LEU A 422 -4.23 -6.12 5.68
C LEU A 422 -4.80 -7.40 6.34
N GLY A 423 -3.97 -8.40 6.63
CA GLY A 423 -4.41 -9.69 7.18
C GLY A 423 -5.31 -10.50 6.25
N ARG A 424 -5.18 -10.29 4.92
CA ARG A 424 -5.95 -11.00 3.88
C ARG A 424 -5.13 -12.12 3.28
N ASP A 425 -4.80 -13.11 4.09
CA ASP A 425 -3.85 -14.15 3.70
C ASP A 425 -4.34 -14.99 2.51
N ALA A 426 -5.65 -15.29 2.43
CA ALA A 426 -6.21 -16.05 1.32
C ALA A 426 -6.01 -15.36 -0.05
N GLU A 427 -6.23 -14.03 -0.12
CA GLU A 427 -5.99 -13.24 -1.31
C GLU A 427 -4.49 -13.13 -1.61
N ALA A 428 -3.65 -12.94 -0.58
CA ALA A 428 -2.20 -12.94 -0.72
C ALA A 428 -1.70 -14.25 -1.31
N PHE A 429 -2.08 -15.41 -0.76
CA PHE A 429 -1.67 -16.72 -1.25
C PHE A 429 -2.17 -17.01 -2.67
N ARG A 430 -3.36 -16.54 -3.05
CA ARG A 430 -3.84 -16.64 -4.44
C ARG A 430 -2.93 -15.90 -5.41
N LEU A 431 -2.53 -14.66 -5.08
CA LEU A 431 -1.60 -13.87 -5.90
C LEU A 431 -0.19 -14.48 -5.92
N VAL A 432 0.27 -15.05 -4.80
CA VAL A 432 1.53 -15.83 -4.75
C VAL A 432 1.45 -17.01 -5.70
N GLY A 433 0.36 -17.77 -5.71
CA GLY A 433 0.15 -18.87 -6.65
C GLY A 433 0.27 -18.42 -8.12
N ILE A 434 -0.33 -17.29 -8.48
CA ILE A 434 -0.23 -16.70 -9.83
C ILE A 434 1.23 -16.33 -10.12
N ALA A 435 1.94 -15.67 -9.19
CA ALA A 435 3.35 -15.30 -9.36
C ALA A 435 4.24 -16.51 -9.59
N VAL A 436 4.06 -17.56 -8.80
CA VAL A 436 4.82 -18.83 -8.92
C VAL A 436 4.58 -19.49 -10.27
N VAL A 437 3.33 -19.58 -10.74
CA VAL A 437 3.01 -20.16 -12.06
C VAL A 437 3.70 -19.40 -13.19
N ILE A 438 3.65 -18.06 -13.16
CA ILE A 438 4.27 -17.24 -14.21
C ILE A 438 5.79 -17.36 -14.16
N ALA A 439 6.40 -17.28 -12.98
CA ALA A 439 7.85 -17.41 -12.81
C ALA A 439 8.32 -18.80 -13.24
N PHE A 440 7.61 -19.86 -12.83
CA PHE A 440 7.91 -21.23 -13.24
C PHE A 440 7.83 -21.39 -14.76
N ALA A 441 6.76 -20.91 -15.40
CA ALA A 441 6.60 -20.99 -16.85
C ALA A 441 7.74 -20.25 -17.58
N ALA A 442 8.13 -19.06 -17.10
CA ALA A 442 9.23 -18.29 -17.70
C ALA A 442 10.57 -19.02 -17.56
N VAL A 443 10.91 -19.53 -16.38
CA VAL A 443 12.16 -20.25 -16.12
C VAL A 443 12.19 -21.57 -16.88
N TRP A 444 11.12 -22.34 -16.87
CA TRP A 444 11.02 -23.62 -17.58
C TRP A 444 11.19 -23.42 -19.10
N THR A 445 10.55 -22.38 -19.65
CA THR A 445 10.73 -22.03 -21.07
C THR A 445 12.17 -21.64 -21.37
N ALA A 446 12.82 -20.85 -20.49
CA ALA A 446 14.23 -20.49 -20.63
C ALA A 446 15.15 -21.72 -20.67
N GLU A 447 14.95 -22.67 -19.77
CA GLU A 447 15.68 -23.94 -19.72
C GLU A 447 15.44 -24.80 -20.97
N ALA A 448 14.20 -24.86 -21.45
CA ALA A 448 13.87 -25.60 -22.67
C ALA A 448 14.57 -25.04 -23.91
N PHE A 449 14.75 -23.72 -23.99
CA PHE A 449 15.55 -23.09 -25.05
C PHE A 449 17.04 -23.43 -24.96
N LEU A 450 17.61 -23.50 -23.76
CA LEU A 450 19.01 -23.86 -23.53
C LEU A 450 19.29 -25.35 -23.87
N ARG A 451 18.44 -26.27 -23.40
CA ARG A 451 18.64 -27.72 -23.65
C ARG A 451 18.65 -28.09 -25.11
N ARG A 452 17.81 -27.47 -25.94
CA ARG A 452 17.79 -27.70 -27.39
C ARG A 452 19.07 -27.26 -28.11
N SER A 453 19.98 -26.55 -27.44
CA SER A 453 21.28 -26.17 -27.98
C SER A 453 22.37 -27.25 -27.81
N HIS A 454 22.17 -28.18 -26.86
CA HIS A 454 23.17 -29.21 -26.51
C HIS A 454 22.86 -30.62 -27.08
N GLU A 455 21.70 -30.80 -27.76
CA GLU A 455 21.46 -32.05 -28.48
C GLU A 455 22.33 -32.10 -29.75
N PRO A 456 23.32 -33.01 -29.85
CA PRO A 456 24.04 -33.25 -31.11
C PRO A 456 23.00 -33.73 -32.14
N ARG A 457 22.86 -32.99 -33.24
CA ARG A 457 22.15 -33.52 -34.41
C ARG A 457 22.92 -34.76 -34.84
N HIS A 458 22.43 -35.94 -34.43
CA HIS A 458 22.90 -37.18 -35.06
C HIS A 458 22.57 -37.12 -36.54
N PRO A 459 23.57 -37.47 -37.42
CA PRO A 459 23.39 -37.44 -38.87
C PRO A 459 22.34 -38.40 -39.36
#